data_3301e1c794744db7d798a958336d6fc1
#
_entry.id   3301e1c794744db7d798a958336d6fc1
#
_cell.length_a   1.000
_cell.length_b   1.000
_cell.length_c   1.000
_cell.angle_alpha   90.00
_cell.angle_beta   90.00
_cell.angle_gamma   90.00
#
_symmetry.space_group_name_H-M   'P 1'
#
loop_
_entity.id
_entity.type
_entity.pdbx_description
1 polymer ?
#
loop_
_entity_poly.entity_id
_entity_poly.type
_entity_poly.pdbx_seq_one_letter_code
_entity_poly.pdbx_strand_id
1 'polypeptide(L)'
;VQKEYGYQQVITPHIGNKELYVTSGHYAKYGKDSFQPIHTPIEGEEYLLKPMNCPHHCEIYRSKPRSYKELPVRLAEFGTVYRYEQSGELHGLTRVRGFTQDDAHLFVRPDQLLEEFERVIDIVLYIFKTLKFDNYTAQISLRDPNNKEKYIGSDENWEKAESAIMQAAREKGLTTVVAVSYTHLTLPTKR
;
A
#
# COMPACT_ATOMS: atom_id res chain seq x y z
N VAL A 1 7.22 8.90 15.66
CA VAL A 1 5.91 9.22 15.05
C VAL A 1 5.05 7.97 15.00
N GLN A 2 5.28 7.01 14.09
CA GLN A 2 4.41 5.83 13.92
C GLN A 2 4.16 5.07 15.22
N LYS A 3 5.20 4.86 16.04
CA LYS A 3 5.07 4.18 17.34
C LYS A 3 4.11 4.92 18.30
N GLU A 4 4.13 6.25 18.29
CA GLU A 4 3.24 7.10 19.08
C GLU A 4 1.79 7.03 18.57
N TYR A 5 1.61 6.77 17.28
CA TYR A 5 0.29 6.52 16.67
C TYR A 5 -0.18 5.06 16.80
N GLY A 6 0.53 4.23 17.58
CA GLY A 6 0.14 2.86 17.87
C GLY A 6 0.48 1.83 16.79
N TYR A 7 1.43 2.15 15.90
CA TYR A 7 1.91 1.17 14.92
C TYR A 7 2.91 0.20 15.55
N GLN A 8 2.77 -1.06 15.22
CA GLN A 8 3.72 -2.12 15.55
C GLN A 8 4.74 -2.24 14.42
N GLN A 9 6.00 -2.04 14.75
CA GLN A 9 7.06 -2.19 13.77
C GLN A 9 7.32 -3.67 13.50
N VAL A 10 7.36 -4.02 12.23
CA VAL A 10 7.70 -5.37 11.75
C VAL A 10 8.85 -5.31 10.76
N ILE A 11 9.49 -6.44 10.54
CA ILE A 11 10.56 -6.62 9.55
C ILE A 11 10.23 -7.90 8.79
N THR A 12 10.09 -7.80 7.48
CA THR A 12 9.75 -8.94 6.63
C THR A 12 10.91 -9.34 5.73
N PRO A 13 11.01 -10.63 5.36
CA PRO A 13 12.08 -11.10 4.48
C PRO A 13 12.05 -10.41 3.11
N HIS A 14 13.22 -10.23 2.50
CA HIS A 14 13.35 -9.70 1.14
C HIS A 14 12.95 -10.74 0.08
N ILE A 15 13.06 -12.02 0.43
CA ILE A 15 12.73 -13.15 -0.42
C ILE A 15 11.55 -13.89 0.19
N GLY A 16 10.51 -14.12 -0.60
CA GLY A 16 9.33 -14.86 -0.19
C GLY A 16 9.01 -15.99 -1.15
N ASN A 17 8.35 -17.04 -0.67
CA ASN A 17 7.88 -18.11 -1.53
C ASN A 17 6.92 -17.53 -2.58
N LYS A 18 7.08 -17.93 -3.85
CA LYS A 18 6.27 -17.46 -4.98
C LYS A 18 4.78 -17.64 -4.74
N GLU A 19 4.38 -18.73 -4.08
CA GLU A 19 2.99 -19.05 -3.82
C GLU A 19 2.29 -17.98 -2.96
N LEU A 20 3.02 -17.30 -2.09
CA LEU A 20 2.50 -16.15 -1.34
C LEU A 20 1.98 -15.05 -2.28
N TYR A 21 2.71 -14.77 -3.35
CA TYR A 21 2.35 -13.73 -4.32
C TYR A 21 1.30 -14.20 -5.32
N VAL A 22 1.23 -15.49 -5.60
CA VAL A 22 0.16 -16.11 -6.39
C VAL A 22 -1.16 -16.02 -5.63
N THR A 23 -1.18 -16.50 -4.39
CA THR A 23 -2.37 -16.48 -3.51
C THR A 23 -2.91 -15.07 -3.27
N SER A 24 -2.02 -14.09 -3.11
CA SER A 24 -2.41 -12.70 -2.91
C SER A 24 -2.80 -11.95 -4.22
N GLY A 25 -2.70 -12.61 -5.39
CA GLY A 25 -3.00 -12.02 -6.69
C GLY A 25 -1.92 -11.07 -7.24
N HIS A 26 -0.88 -10.79 -6.47
CA HIS A 26 0.19 -9.87 -6.88
C HIS A 26 0.99 -10.40 -8.07
N TYR A 27 1.24 -11.72 -8.11
CA TYR A 27 2.00 -12.31 -9.20
C TYR A 27 1.27 -12.19 -10.55
N ALA A 28 -0.03 -12.43 -10.57
CA ALA A 28 -0.84 -12.28 -11.79
C ALA A 28 -0.89 -10.83 -12.29
N LYS A 29 -0.97 -9.87 -11.35
CA LYS A 29 -1.12 -8.45 -11.68
C LYS A 29 0.22 -7.76 -12.01
N TYR A 30 1.28 -8.12 -11.31
CA TYR A 30 2.58 -7.43 -11.36
C TYR A 30 3.75 -8.34 -11.76
N GLY A 31 3.47 -9.58 -12.18
CA GLY A 31 4.53 -10.55 -12.51
C GLY A 31 5.50 -10.09 -13.60
N LYS A 32 5.02 -9.24 -14.53
CA LYS A 32 5.86 -8.64 -15.58
C LYS A 32 6.86 -7.61 -15.03
N ASP A 33 6.49 -6.95 -13.93
CA ASP A 33 7.29 -5.92 -13.26
C ASP A 33 8.09 -6.51 -12.09
N SER A 34 8.00 -7.81 -11.86
CA SER A 34 8.77 -8.53 -10.85
C SER A 34 10.04 -9.12 -11.45
N PHE A 35 11.09 -9.26 -10.64
CA PHE A 35 12.23 -10.08 -10.99
C PHE A 35 11.79 -11.51 -11.24
N GLN A 36 12.50 -12.22 -12.13
CA GLN A 36 12.23 -13.62 -12.39
C GLN A 36 12.36 -14.46 -11.12
N PRO A 37 11.57 -15.54 -11.00
CA PRO A 37 11.68 -16.43 -9.85
C PRO A 37 13.08 -16.99 -9.66
N ILE A 38 13.48 -17.08 -8.40
CA ILE A 38 14.72 -17.74 -7.97
C ILE A 38 14.38 -19.21 -7.78
N HIS A 39 15.03 -20.08 -8.56
CA HIS A 39 14.87 -21.52 -8.45
C HIS A 39 15.82 -22.08 -7.40
N THR A 40 15.35 -23.05 -6.64
CA THR A 40 16.17 -23.82 -5.69
C THR A 40 16.52 -25.18 -6.28
N PRO A 41 17.41 -25.95 -5.62
CA PRO A 41 17.68 -27.34 -6.03
C PRO A 41 16.47 -28.28 -5.90
N ILE A 42 15.41 -27.85 -5.25
CA ILE A 42 14.17 -28.62 -5.07
C ILE A 42 13.24 -28.31 -6.24
N GLU A 43 12.85 -29.32 -6.98
CA GLU A 43 11.95 -29.17 -8.13
C GLU A 43 10.60 -28.56 -7.70
N GLY A 44 10.18 -27.52 -8.42
CA GLY A 44 8.92 -26.81 -8.15
C GLY A 44 8.98 -25.77 -7.02
N GLU A 45 10.11 -25.66 -6.33
CA GLU A 45 10.28 -24.64 -5.30
C GLU A 45 10.85 -23.35 -5.89
N GLU A 46 10.09 -22.28 -5.82
CA GLU A 46 10.43 -20.96 -6.38
C GLU A 46 10.24 -19.84 -5.35
N TYR A 47 11.16 -18.91 -5.36
CA TYR A 47 11.13 -17.71 -4.52
C TYR A 47 11.15 -16.45 -5.38
N LEU A 48 10.63 -15.36 -4.84
CA LEU A 48 10.65 -14.04 -5.46
C LEU A 48 11.30 -13.02 -4.53
N LEU A 49 12.00 -12.06 -5.12
CA LEU A 49 12.26 -10.79 -4.46
C LEU A 49 10.93 -10.07 -4.29
N LYS A 50 10.61 -9.65 -3.08
CA LYS A 50 9.30 -9.04 -2.79
C LYS A 50 9.08 -7.75 -3.58
N PRO A 51 8.06 -7.68 -4.43
CA PRO A 51 7.70 -6.46 -5.15
C PRO A 51 6.89 -5.48 -4.30
N MET A 52 6.29 -5.98 -3.20
CA MET A 52 5.45 -5.27 -2.24
C MET A 52 5.53 -5.92 -0.85
N ASN A 53 5.23 -5.16 0.19
CA ASN A 53 5.20 -5.65 1.58
C ASN A 53 3.84 -6.24 1.97
N CYS A 54 2.77 -5.89 1.25
CA CYS A 54 1.38 -6.27 1.58
C CYS A 54 1.19 -7.75 1.89
N PRO A 55 1.66 -8.71 1.06
CA PRO A 55 1.44 -10.13 1.32
C PRO A 55 2.05 -10.60 2.64
N HIS A 56 3.24 -10.09 2.96
CA HIS A 56 3.92 -10.42 4.22
C HIS A 56 3.18 -9.88 5.45
N HIS A 57 2.70 -8.64 5.39
CA HIS A 57 1.91 -8.05 6.48
C HIS A 57 0.59 -8.82 6.69
N CYS A 58 -0.05 -9.28 5.62
CA CYS A 58 -1.22 -10.14 5.70
C CYS A 58 -0.90 -11.48 6.39
N GLU A 59 0.25 -12.10 6.10
CA GLU A 59 0.66 -13.33 6.78
C GLU A 59 0.99 -13.11 8.25
N ILE A 60 1.62 -12.00 8.61
CA ILE A 60 1.80 -11.62 10.02
C ILE A 60 0.43 -11.47 10.71
N TYR A 61 -0.53 -10.81 10.04
CA TYR A 61 -1.87 -10.68 10.60
C TYR A 61 -2.55 -12.04 10.78
N ARG A 62 -2.41 -12.95 9.81
CA ARG A 62 -2.98 -14.31 9.84
C ARG A 62 -2.27 -15.28 10.79
N SER A 63 -1.05 -14.99 11.21
CA SER A 63 -0.20 -15.93 11.97
C SER A 63 -0.78 -16.37 13.30
N LYS A 64 -1.79 -15.68 13.82
CA LYS A 64 -2.53 -16.03 15.02
C LYS A 64 -4.02 -15.70 14.91
N PRO A 65 -4.89 -16.44 15.59
CA PRO A 65 -6.28 -16.04 15.74
C PRO A 65 -6.39 -14.67 16.40
N ARG A 66 -7.31 -13.84 15.91
CA ARG A 66 -7.53 -12.49 16.44
C ARG A 66 -8.99 -12.28 16.77
N SER A 67 -9.22 -11.58 17.88
CA SER A 67 -10.55 -11.09 18.21
C SER A 67 -10.81 -9.76 17.48
N TYR A 68 -12.07 -9.51 17.11
CA TYR A 68 -12.49 -8.20 16.58
C TYR A 68 -12.19 -7.05 17.56
N LYS A 69 -12.05 -7.34 18.85
CA LYS A 69 -11.67 -6.37 19.89
C LYS A 69 -10.21 -5.93 19.83
N GLU A 70 -9.36 -6.69 19.13
CA GLU A 70 -7.95 -6.33 18.92
C GLU A 70 -7.77 -5.32 17.78
N LEU A 71 -8.81 -5.07 16.99
CA LEU A 71 -8.77 -4.10 15.89
C LEU A 71 -8.95 -2.67 16.41
N PRO A 72 -8.24 -1.71 15.86
CA PRO A 72 -7.38 -1.82 14.68
C PRO A 72 -6.00 -2.41 14.98
N VAL A 73 -5.47 -3.22 14.06
CA VAL A 73 -4.08 -3.65 14.06
C VAL A 73 -3.33 -2.86 13.01
N ARG A 74 -2.27 -2.17 13.40
CA ARG A 74 -1.46 -1.31 12.53
C ARG A 74 -0.04 -1.86 12.47
N LEU A 75 0.37 -2.36 11.32
CA LEU A 75 1.73 -2.86 11.07
C LEU A 75 2.49 -1.85 10.23
N ALA A 76 3.72 -1.52 10.60
CA ALA A 76 4.57 -0.60 9.86
C ALA A 76 5.97 -1.19 9.66
N GLU A 77 6.57 -0.91 8.53
CA GLU A 77 7.89 -1.40 8.15
C GLU A 77 8.64 -0.37 7.30
N PHE A 78 9.93 -0.19 7.56
CA PHE A 78 10.84 0.34 6.56
C PHE A 78 11.20 -0.82 5.61
N GLY A 79 10.30 -1.10 4.67
CA GLY A 79 10.34 -2.27 3.82
C GLY A 79 11.00 -2.00 2.48
N THR A 80 12.08 -2.72 2.18
CA THR A 80 12.71 -2.65 0.86
C THR A 80 11.96 -3.56 -0.11
N VAL A 81 11.56 -3.02 -1.25
CA VAL A 81 10.87 -3.73 -2.32
C VAL A 81 11.69 -3.68 -3.61
N TYR A 82 11.44 -4.66 -4.48
CA TYR A 82 12.21 -4.87 -5.70
C TYR A 82 11.29 -4.98 -6.91
N ARG A 83 11.55 -4.19 -7.94
CA ARG A 83 10.80 -4.20 -9.18
C ARG A 83 11.75 -4.26 -10.35
N TYR A 84 11.49 -5.12 -11.32
CA TYR A 84 12.39 -5.29 -12.46
C TYR A 84 12.53 -4.01 -13.27
N GLU A 85 11.48 -3.24 -13.45
CA GLU A 85 11.39 -2.02 -14.24
C GLU A 85 12.15 -2.11 -15.59
N GLN A 86 11.50 -1.84 -16.68
CA GLN A 86 12.14 -1.88 -18.02
C GLN A 86 13.26 -0.85 -18.09
N SER A 87 14.31 -1.13 -18.83
CA SER A 87 15.50 -0.24 -18.93
C SER A 87 15.14 1.19 -19.33
N GLY A 88 14.17 1.40 -20.22
CA GLY A 88 13.70 2.71 -20.66
C GLY A 88 12.80 3.44 -19.65
N GLU A 89 12.37 2.78 -18.58
CA GLU A 89 11.50 3.36 -17.54
C GLU A 89 12.28 3.89 -16.34
N LEU A 90 13.55 3.50 -16.21
CA LEU A 90 14.39 3.95 -15.11
C LEU A 90 14.66 5.45 -15.23
N HIS A 91 14.49 6.19 -14.14
CA HIS A 91 14.63 7.64 -14.14
C HIS A 91 15.18 8.17 -12.81
N GLY A 92 16.48 8.38 -12.76
CA GLY A 92 17.18 8.92 -11.59
C GLY A 92 16.84 8.17 -10.31
N LEU A 93 16.43 8.90 -9.27
CA LEU A 93 15.94 8.33 -8.00
C LEU A 93 14.42 8.16 -7.94
N THR A 94 13.69 8.57 -8.97
CA THR A 94 12.22 8.53 -8.98
C THR A 94 11.67 7.18 -9.44
N ARG A 95 12.42 6.46 -10.29
CA ARG A 95 12.06 5.12 -10.74
C ARG A 95 13.27 4.21 -10.76
N VAL A 96 13.34 3.34 -9.76
CA VAL A 96 14.49 2.48 -9.48
C VAL A 96 14.03 1.03 -9.27
N ARG A 97 14.96 0.09 -9.38
CA ARG A 97 14.69 -1.35 -9.23
C ARG A 97 14.60 -1.84 -7.78
N GLY A 98 15.06 -1.04 -6.85
CA GLY A 98 14.97 -1.35 -5.42
C GLY A 98 14.95 -0.09 -4.60
N PHE A 99 14.02 0.00 -3.66
CA PHE A 99 13.88 1.15 -2.76
C PHE A 99 13.23 0.75 -1.45
N THR A 100 13.51 1.51 -0.41
CA THR A 100 12.91 1.30 0.91
C THR A 100 11.74 2.26 1.08
N GLN A 101 10.59 1.71 1.43
CA GLN A 101 9.38 2.46 1.74
C GLN A 101 9.16 2.52 3.24
N ASP A 102 8.68 3.65 3.72
CA ASP A 102 7.97 3.74 4.98
C ASP A 102 6.53 3.29 4.72
N ASP A 103 6.29 2.00 4.89
CA ASP A 103 5.06 1.33 4.48
C ASP A 103 4.27 0.82 5.68
N ALA A 104 2.95 0.88 5.60
CA ALA A 104 2.08 0.42 6.67
C ALA A 104 0.82 -0.24 6.13
N HIS A 105 0.33 -1.23 6.87
CA HIS A 105 -0.93 -1.90 6.61
C HIS A 105 -1.79 -1.91 7.86
N LEU A 106 -3.02 -1.44 7.69
CA LEU A 106 -4.00 -1.32 8.76
C LEU A 106 -5.12 -2.33 8.56
N PHE A 107 -5.38 -3.12 9.58
CA PHE A 107 -6.48 -4.07 9.63
C PHE A 107 -7.54 -3.50 10.57
N VAL A 108 -8.69 -3.13 10.02
CA VAL A 108 -9.69 -2.32 10.71
C VAL A 108 -11.09 -2.90 10.53
N ARG A 109 -12.00 -2.57 11.42
CA ARG A 109 -13.44 -2.78 11.21
C ARG A 109 -14.02 -1.65 10.36
N PRO A 110 -15.15 -1.87 9.67
CA PRO A 110 -15.80 -0.82 8.88
C PRO A 110 -16.11 0.46 9.65
N ASP A 111 -16.48 0.34 10.93
CA ASP A 111 -16.77 1.47 11.82
C ASP A 111 -15.53 2.29 12.25
N GLN A 112 -14.34 1.75 12.03
CA GLN A 112 -13.06 2.41 12.35
C GLN A 112 -12.43 3.12 11.14
N LEU A 113 -12.97 2.94 9.94
CA LEU A 113 -12.35 3.43 8.69
C LEU A 113 -12.10 4.94 8.71
N LEU A 114 -13.09 5.72 9.09
CA LEU A 114 -12.96 7.19 9.09
C LEU A 114 -11.82 7.65 10.01
N GLU A 115 -11.84 7.20 11.26
CA GLU A 115 -10.82 7.55 12.25
C GLU A 115 -9.41 7.14 11.81
N GLU A 116 -9.27 5.95 11.20
CA GLU A 116 -7.96 5.49 10.73
C GLU A 116 -7.47 6.26 9.50
N PHE A 117 -8.35 6.65 8.58
CA PHE A 117 -7.97 7.55 7.49
C PHE A 117 -7.52 8.91 8.00
N GLU A 118 -8.21 9.49 8.97
CA GLU A 118 -7.80 10.76 9.60
C GLU A 118 -6.43 10.66 10.26
N ARG A 119 -6.15 9.57 10.97
CA ARG A 119 -4.84 9.32 11.59
C ARG A 119 -3.72 9.21 10.56
N VAL A 120 -3.97 8.53 9.43
CA VAL A 120 -3.00 8.45 8.33
C VAL A 120 -2.73 9.83 7.75
N ILE A 121 -3.77 10.63 7.52
CA ILE A 121 -3.63 12.01 7.03
C ILE A 121 -2.82 12.85 8.02
N ASP A 122 -3.08 12.73 9.31
CA ASP A 122 -2.32 13.47 10.35
C ASP A 122 -0.82 13.13 10.31
N ILE A 123 -0.48 11.85 10.14
CA ILE A 123 0.92 11.42 10.01
C ILE A 123 1.57 12.05 8.76
N VAL A 124 0.89 12.00 7.62
CA VAL A 124 1.39 12.56 6.37
C VAL A 124 1.61 14.07 6.50
N LEU A 125 0.62 14.77 7.06
CA LEU A 125 0.71 16.23 7.28
C LEU A 125 1.83 16.60 8.26
N TYR A 126 2.00 15.80 9.31
CA TYR A 126 3.11 15.96 10.26
C TYR A 126 4.47 15.84 9.55
N ILE A 127 4.63 14.82 8.69
CA ILE A 127 5.86 14.61 7.92
C ILE A 127 6.10 15.78 6.95
N PHE A 128 5.09 16.20 6.20
CA PHE A 128 5.18 17.32 5.27
C PHE A 128 5.59 18.61 5.98
N LYS A 129 4.95 18.92 7.10
CA LYS A 129 5.30 20.07 7.93
C LYS A 129 6.74 20.00 8.43
N THR A 130 7.18 18.82 8.91
CA THR A 130 8.55 18.61 9.41
C THR A 130 9.60 18.82 8.31
N LEU A 131 9.31 18.35 7.10
CA LEU A 131 10.17 18.48 5.93
C LEU A 131 9.99 19.82 5.19
N LYS A 132 9.10 20.70 5.66
CA LYS A 132 8.75 21.99 5.04
C LYS A 132 8.23 21.86 3.61
N PHE A 133 7.41 20.83 3.37
CA PHE A 133 6.66 20.67 2.12
C PHE A 133 5.34 21.41 2.23
N ASP A 134 5.31 22.66 1.84
CA ASP A 134 4.13 23.53 1.98
C ASP A 134 3.25 23.56 0.72
N ASN A 135 3.77 23.09 -0.42
CA ASN A 135 3.06 23.09 -1.69
C ASN A 135 2.75 21.67 -2.16
N TYR A 136 1.57 21.19 -1.84
CA TYR A 136 1.07 19.88 -2.27
C TYR A 136 -0.42 19.95 -2.62
N THR A 137 -0.88 19.01 -3.41
CA THR A 137 -2.30 18.79 -3.71
C THR A 137 -2.65 17.36 -3.35
N ALA A 138 -3.71 17.19 -2.57
CA ALA A 138 -4.23 15.87 -2.24
C ALA A 138 -5.13 15.37 -3.36
N GLN A 139 -4.85 14.18 -3.87
CA GLN A 139 -5.71 13.53 -4.86
C GLN A 139 -6.42 12.34 -4.23
N ILE A 140 -7.75 12.32 -4.33
CA ILE A 140 -8.56 11.18 -3.95
C ILE A 140 -8.83 10.37 -5.21
N SER A 141 -8.35 9.13 -5.22
CA SER A 141 -8.55 8.21 -6.32
C SER A 141 -9.73 7.29 -6.03
N LEU A 142 -10.75 7.34 -6.89
CA LEU A 142 -11.92 6.50 -6.80
C LEU A 142 -11.86 5.39 -7.85
N ARG A 143 -12.56 4.28 -7.60
CA ARG A 143 -12.71 3.22 -8.59
C ARG A 143 -13.46 3.73 -9.82
N ASP A 144 -13.16 3.12 -10.98
CA ASP A 144 -13.90 3.38 -12.21
C ASP A 144 -15.23 2.60 -12.19
N PRO A 145 -16.37 3.27 -12.15
CA PRO A 145 -17.69 2.61 -12.13
C PRO A 145 -17.96 1.80 -13.41
N ASN A 146 -17.28 2.13 -14.52
CA ASN A 146 -17.45 1.47 -15.80
C ASN A 146 -16.53 0.25 -15.99
N ASN A 147 -15.61 -0.02 -15.06
CA ASN A 147 -14.63 -1.08 -15.16
C ASN A 147 -14.47 -1.83 -13.84
N LYS A 148 -15.58 -2.32 -13.32
CA LYS A 148 -15.64 -2.98 -12.00
C LYS A 148 -14.79 -4.25 -11.90
N GLU A 149 -14.56 -4.94 -13.02
CA GLU A 149 -13.77 -6.18 -13.07
C GLU A 149 -12.30 -6.00 -12.64
N LYS A 150 -11.79 -4.77 -12.68
CA LYS A 150 -10.43 -4.45 -12.21
C LYS A 150 -10.28 -4.41 -10.69
N TYR A 151 -11.39 -4.38 -9.96
CA TYR A 151 -11.41 -4.14 -8.52
C TYR A 151 -11.93 -5.35 -7.77
N ILE A 152 -11.20 -5.76 -6.76
CA ILE A 152 -11.56 -6.90 -5.89
C ILE A 152 -12.36 -6.38 -4.70
N GLY A 153 -13.46 -7.04 -4.37
CA GLY A 153 -14.33 -6.70 -3.24
C GLY A 153 -15.76 -6.36 -3.65
N SER A 154 -16.65 -6.22 -2.68
CA SER A 154 -18.04 -5.86 -2.91
C SER A 154 -18.21 -4.35 -3.15
N ASP A 155 -19.21 -3.98 -3.93
CA ASP A 155 -19.55 -2.57 -4.17
C ASP A 155 -19.80 -1.83 -2.86
N GLU A 156 -20.46 -2.45 -1.89
CA GLU A 156 -20.75 -1.88 -0.57
C GLU A 156 -19.45 -1.52 0.20
N ASN A 157 -18.45 -2.39 0.16
CA ASN A 157 -17.17 -2.11 0.82
C ASN A 157 -16.42 -0.97 0.15
N TRP A 158 -16.48 -0.89 -1.18
CA TRP A 158 -15.89 0.21 -1.93
C TRP A 158 -16.57 1.54 -1.61
N GLU A 159 -17.90 1.58 -1.60
CA GLU A 159 -18.67 2.79 -1.28
C GLU A 159 -18.37 3.29 0.14
N LYS A 160 -18.27 2.38 1.11
CA LYS A 160 -17.89 2.73 2.49
C LYS A 160 -16.47 3.32 2.55
N ALA A 161 -15.52 2.68 1.87
CA ALA A 161 -14.13 3.14 1.88
C ALA A 161 -13.96 4.49 1.17
N GLU A 162 -14.57 4.65 0.00
CA GLU A 162 -14.53 5.89 -0.78
C GLU A 162 -15.20 7.05 -0.03
N SER A 163 -16.36 6.80 0.61
CA SER A 163 -17.03 7.79 1.43
C SER A 163 -16.20 8.19 2.64
N ALA A 164 -15.60 7.24 3.32
CA ALA A 164 -14.78 7.49 4.51
C ALA A 164 -13.53 8.33 4.18
N ILE A 165 -12.82 8.02 3.08
CA ILE A 165 -11.63 8.80 2.70
C ILE A 165 -11.99 10.22 2.25
N MET A 166 -13.11 10.39 1.54
CA MET A 166 -13.60 11.73 1.16
C MET A 166 -14.00 12.56 2.39
N GLN A 167 -14.64 11.92 3.36
CA GLN A 167 -15.02 12.57 4.61
C GLN A 167 -13.79 12.97 5.42
N ALA A 168 -12.84 12.05 5.62
CA ALA A 168 -11.59 12.32 6.33
C ALA A 168 -10.82 13.50 5.72
N ALA A 169 -10.72 13.54 4.40
CA ALA A 169 -10.03 14.63 3.71
C ALA A 169 -10.72 16.00 3.94
N ARG A 170 -12.06 16.03 3.95
CA ARG A 170 -12.83 17.26 4.25
C ARG A 170 -12.65 17.72 5.70
N GLU A 171 -12.73 16.79 6.65
CA GLU A 171 -12.58 17.09 8.08
C GLU A 171 -11.18 17.58 8.43
N LYS A 172 -10.17 17.11 7.70
CA LYS A 172 -8.78 17.60 7.80
C LYS A 172 -8.52 18.88 6.99
N GLY A 173 -9.53 19.44 6.32
CA GLY A 173 -9.40 20.70 5.58
C GLY A 173 -8.49 20.63 4.36
N LEU A 174 -8.31 19.45 3.76
CA LEU A 174 -7.45 19.27 2.59
C LEU A 174 -8.11 19.82 1.32
N THR A 175 -7.34 20.57 0.54
CA THR A 175 -7.73 20.89 -0.84
C THR A 175 -7.54 19.65 -1.69
N THR A 176 -8.65 19.06 -2.16
CA THR A 176 -8.63 17.80 -2.88
C THR A 176 -9.05 17.93 -4.33
N VAL A 177 -8.44 17.10 -5.18
CA VAL A 177 -8.92 16.79 -6.52
C VAL A 177 -9.36 15.33 -6.56
N VAL A 178 -10.44 15.04 -7.26
CA VAL A 178 -10.92 13.67 -7.43
C VAL A 178 -10.46 13.15 -8.78
N ALA A 179 -9.88 11.96 -8.79
CA ALA A 179 -9.52 11.23 -10.01
C ALA A 179 -10.24 9.90 -10.06
N VAL A 180 -10.78 9.57 -11.21
CA VAL A 180 -11.42 8.27 -11.48
C VAL A 180 -10.46 7.38 -12.26
N SER A 181 -10.48 6.07 -11.98
CA SER A 181 -9.65 5.08 -12.69
C SER A 181 -8.14 5.28 -12.51
N TYR A 182 -7.72 5.47 -11.27
CA TYR A 182 -6.30 5.62 -10.99
C TYR A 182 -5.55 4.27 -10.99
N THR A 183 -4.51 4.18 -11.80
CA THR A 183 -3.65 2.98 -11.85
C THR A 183 -2.20 3.25 -11.38
N HIS A 184 -1.80 4.51 -11.12
CA HIS A 184 -0.45 4.85 -10.67
C HIS A 184 -0.39 6.12 -9.84
N LEU A 185 0.40 6.08 -8.74
CA LEU A 185 0.88 7.26 -8.04
C LEU A 185 1.93 7.97 -8.91
N THR A 186 1.52 8.98 -9.66
CA THR A 186 2.45 9.95 -10.20
C THR A 186 2.38 11.20 -9.35
N LEU A 187 3.49 11.56 -8.69
CA LEU A 187 3.66 12.91 -8.19
C LEU A 187 3.62 13.85 -9.39
N PRO A 188 2.82 14.94 -9.36
CA PRO A 188 2.87 15.92 -10.43
C PRO A 188 4.24 16.56 -10.45
N THR A 189 5.09 16.13 -11.36
CA THR A 189 6.28 16.87 -11.71
C THR A 189 5.83 18.08 -12.52
N LYS A 190 5.78 19.25 -11.90
CA LYS A 190 5.77 20.50 -12.69
C LYS A 190 7.04 20.54 -13.52
N ARG A 191 6.87 20.60 -14.85
CA ARG A 191 7.90 21.08 -15.76
C ARG A 191 8.15 22.55 -15.54
#